data_5d6f656ada5d11a687010f8de8c728d9
#
_entry.id   5d6f656ada5d11a687010f8de8c728d9
#
_cell.length_a   1.000
_cell.length_b   1.000
_cell.length_c   1.000
_cell.angle_alpha   90.00
_cell.angle_beta   90.00
_cell.angle_gamma   90.00
#
_symmetry.space_group_name_H-M   'P 1'
#
loop_
_entity.id
_entity.type
_entity.pdbx_description
1 polymer ?
#
loop_
_entity_poly.entity_id
_entity_poly.type
_entity_poly.pdbx_seq_one_letter_code
_entity_poly.pdbx_strand_id
1 'polypeptide(L)'
;MENTYIIKENEIMTKEISEVDFDKFVDENPNVLIDCWAPWCGPCRRLGPIIDEISTDFGSQVAVAKLNVDDAQVISMRFNITAIPAMLMFKDGVMVNALVGLRPKDEIVGVMKDLGLIG
;
A
#
# COMPACT_ATOMS: atom_id res chain seq x y z
N MET A 1 -5.49 -8.57 28.78
CA MET A 1 -6.61 -7.84 28.18
C MET A 1 -6.11 -6.75 27.25
N GLU A 2 -5.46 -5.76 27.79
CA GLU A 2 -4.93 -4.67 26.98
C GLU A 2 -3.97 -5.17 25.94
N ASN A 3 -3.14 -6.16 26.30
CA ASN A 3 -2.17 -6.69 25.37
C ASN A 3 -2.83 -7.30 24.15
N THR A 4 -3.88 -8.05 24.38
CA THR A 4 -4.63 -8.67 23.30
C THR A 4 -5.24 -7.61 22.39
N TYR A 5 -5.76 -6.56 23.00
CA TYR A 5 -6.38 -5.47 22.24
C TYR A 5 -5.34 -4.76 21.38
N ILE A 6 -4.15 -4.47 21.94
CA ILE A 6 -3.09 -3.79 21.21
C ILE A 6 -2.61 -4.66 20.05
N ILE A 7 -2.44 -5.96 20.29
CA ILE A 7 -2.02 -6.88 19.24
C ILE A 7 -3.02 -6.88 18.10
N LYS A 8 -4.31 -6.86 18.45
CA LYS A 8 -5.36 -6.83 17.43
C LYS A 8 -5.26 -5.56 16.59
N GLU A 9 -5.01 -4.43 17.21
CA GLU A 9 -4.83 -3.19 16.46
C GLU A 9 -3.64 -3.29 15.52
N ASN A 10 -2.53 -3.85 15.99
CA ASN A 10 -1.34 -4.00 15.16
C ASN A 10 -1.60 -4.91 13.98
N GLU A 11 -2.43 -5.93 14.17
CA GLU A 11 -2.77 -6.84 13.08
C GLU A 11 -3.58 -6.18 11.99
N ILE A 12 -4.41 -5.18 12.34
CA ILE A 12 -5.22 -4.47 11.34
C ILE A 12 -4.43 -3.39 10.64
N MET A 13 -3.39 -2.87 11.27
CA MET A 13 -2.65 -1.75 10.69
C MET A 13 -1.72 -2.22 9.61
N THR A 14 -1.75 -1.49 8.49
CA THR A 14 -0.88 -1.76 7.37
C THR A 14 0.56 -1.44 7.75
N LYS A 15 1.49 -2.28 7.28
CA LYS A 15 2.91 -2.11 7.56
C LYS A 15 3.44 -0.85 6.88
N GLU A 16 4.24 -0.07 7.64
CA GLU A 16 5.02 1.03 7.06
C GLU A 16 6.37 0.46 6.64
N ILE A 17 6.79 0.76 5.42
CA ILE A 17 8.12 0.35 4.96
C ILE A 17 8.96 1.58 4.64
N SER A 18 10.26 1.43 4.75
CA SER A 18 11.21 2.49 4.42
C SER A 18 11.69 2.32 2.98
N GLU A 19 12.35 3.35 2.47
CA GLU A 19 12.98 3.27 1.15
C GLU A 19 13.97 2.11 1.06
N VAL A 20 14.70 1.86 2.16
CA VAL A 20 15.70 0.79 2.20
C VAL A 20 15.05 -0.59 2.04
N ASP A 21 13.86 -0.76 2.61
CA ASP A 21 13.18 -2.05 2.61
C ASP A 21 12.30 -2.28 1.38
N PHE A 22 12.14 -1.28 0.53
CA PHE A 22 11.18 -1.32 -0.57
C PHE A 22 11.43 -2.50 -1.53
N ASP A 23 12.65 -2.60 -2.05
CA ASP A 23 12.94 -3.65 -3.03
C ASP A 23 12.79 -5.03 -2.45
N LYS A 24 13.23 -5.23 -1.21
CA LYS A 24 13.09 -6.50 -0.53
C LYS A 24 11.62 -6.86 -0.35
N PHE A 25 10.81 -5.90 0.07
CA PHE A 25 9.39 -6.13 0.28
C PHE A 25 8.70 -6.55 -1.03
N VAL A 26 9.00 -5.85 -2.12
CA VAL A 26 8.41 -6.17 -3.42
C VAL A 26 8.90 -7.52 -3.92
N ASP A 27 10.20 -7.81 -3.76
CA ASP A 27 10.77 -9.05 -4.27
C ASP A 27 10.32 -10.29 -3.51
N GLU A 28 10.01 -10.13 -2.22
CA GLU A 28 9.63 -11.27 -1.37
C GLU A 28 8.16 -11.63 -1.45
N ASN A 29 7.36 -10.80 -2.13
CA ASN A 29 5.91 -11.01 -2.18
C ASN A 29 5.44 -11.04 -3.62
N PRO A 30 4.68 -12.08 -4.02
CA PRO A 30 4.23 -12.17 -5.41
C PRO A 30 3.21 -11.12 -5.81
N ASN A 31 2.41 -10.64 -4.87
CA ASN A 31 1.38 -9.62 -5.14
C ASN A 31 1.54 -8.52 -4.09
N VAL A 32 1.67 -7.27 -4.54
CA VAL A 32 1.99 -6.16 -3.64
C VAL A 32 1.16 -4.92 -3.98
N LEU A 33 0.69 -4.25 -2.93
CA LEU A 33 0.05 -2.93 -3.02
C LEU A 33 0.80 -1.98 -2.10
N ILE A 34 1.35 -0.90 -2.67
CA ILE A 34 2.07 0.12 -1.90
C ILE A 34 1.29 1.43 -1.95
N ASP A 35 0.90 1.93 -0.78
CA ASP A 35 0.25 3.23 -0.62
C ASP A 35 1.32 4.29 -0.37
N CYS A 36 1.59 5.12 -1.38
CA CYS A 36 2.55 6.22 -1.28
C CYS A 36 1.83 7.45 -0.75
N TRP A 37 2.28 7.97 0.40
CA TRP A 37 1.58 9.02 1.14
C TRP A 37 2.57 9.99 1.77
N ALA A 38 2.04 11.08 2.34
CA ALA A 38 2.84 11.99 3.16
C ALA A 38 1.95 12.55 4.28
N PRO A 39 2.56 12.95 5.42
CA PRO A 39 1.77 13.43 6.57
C PRO A 39 0.96 14.69 6.29
N TRP A 40 1.44 15.54 5.39
CA TRP A 40 0.79 16.81 5.06
C TRP A 40 -0.35 16.66 4.04
N CYS A 41 -0.56 15.47 3.53
CA CYS A 41 -1.49 15.21 2.42
C CYS A 41 -2.87 14.84 2.97
N GLY A 42 -3.87 15.72 2.79
CA GLY A 42 -5.22 15.47 3.27
C GLY A 42 -5.89 14.24 2.67
N PRO A 43 -5.90 14.12 1.33
CA PRO A 43 -6.47 12.91 0.69
C PRO A 43 -5.78 11.62 1.12
N CYS A 44 -4.48 11.67 1.39
CA CYS A 44 -3.75 10.49 1.88
C CYS A 44 -4.30 10.02 3.22
N ARG A 45 -4.65 10.96 4.10
CA ARG A 45 -5.21 10.62 5.40
C ARG A 45 -6.58 9.98 5.28
N ARG A 46 -7.35 10.35 4.26
CA ARG A 46 -8.64 9.70 4.01
C ARG A 46 -8.51 8.34 3.36
N LEU A 47 -7.47 8.14 2.57
CA LEU A 47 -7.20 6.85 1.94
C LEU A 47 -6.67 5.84 2.95
N GLY A 48 -5.93 6.28 3.96
CA GLY A 48 -5.30 5.39 4.94
C GLY A 48 -6.21 4.31 5.50
N PRO A 49 -7.38 4.68 6.06
CA PRO A 49 -8.30 3.67 6.59
C PRO A 49 -8.80 2.69 5.53
N ILE A 50 -8.97 3.14 4.29
CA ILE A 50 -9.37 2.26 3.19
C ILE A 50 -8.29 1.22 2.92
N ILE A 51 -7.04 1.66 2.90
CA ILE A 51 -5.90 0.76 2.70
C ILE A 51 -5.80 -0.24 3.85
N ASP A 52 -6.04 0.21 5.08
CA ASP A 52 -6.04 -0.68 6.24
C ASP A 52 -7.12 -1.75 6.14
N GLU A 53 -8.31 -1.38 5.66
CA GLU A 53 -9.37 -2.36 5.42
C GLU A 53 -8.98 -3.37 4.37
N ILE A 54 -8.38 -2.92 3.28
CA ILE A 54 -7.92 -3.81 2.21
C ILE A 54 -6.87 -4.78 2.76
N SER A 55 -5.95 -4.28 3.57
CA SER A 55 -4.93 -5.11 4.20
C SER A 55 -5.56 -6.19 5.08
N THR A 56 -6.59 -5.80 5.84
CA THR A 56 -7.31 -6.75 6.71
C THR A 56 -8.05 -7.81 5.89
N ASP A 57 -8.75 -7.36 4.86
CA ASP A 57 -9.63 -8.26 4.09
C ASP A 57 -8.85 -9.17 3.14
N PHE A 58 -7.75 -8.68 2.57
CA PHE A 58 -7.04 -9.37 1.49
C PHE A 58 -5.57 -9.65 1.81
N GLY A 59 -5.15 -9.44 3.05
CA GLY A 59 -3.74 -9.58 3.43
C GLY A 59 -3.18 -10.99 3.24
N SER A 60 -4.02 -12.00 3.12
CA SER A 60 -3.56 -13.37 2.82
C SER A 60 -3.26 -13.55 1.34
N GLN A 61 -3.69 -12.63 0.48
CA GLN A 61 -3.51 -12.72 -0.97
C GLN A 61 -2.57 -11.68 -1.52
N VAL A 62 -2.48 -10.50 -0.88
CA VAL A 62 -1.67 -9.39 -1.35
C VAL A 62 -0.95 -8.77 -0.15
N ALA A 63 0.34 -8.51 -0.32
CA ALA A 63 1.11 -7.82 0.71
C ALA A 63 0.88 -6.31 0.56
N VAL A 64 0.38 -5.67 1.62
CA VAL A 64 0.03 -4.26 1.59
C VAL A 64 0.98 -3.49 2.51
N ALA A 65 1.53 -2.40 2.01
CA ALA A 65 2.41 -1.55 2.81
C ALA A 65 2.19 -0.10 2.46
N LYS A 66 2.64 0.77 3.36
CA LYS A 66 2.61 2.23 3.18
C LYS A 66 4.04 2.75 3.11
N LEU A 67 4.27 3.72 2.24
CA LEU A 67 5.57 4.35 2.05
C LEU A 67 5.41 5.86 2.15
N ASN A 68 6.07 6.47 3.13
CA ASN A 68 6.09 7.92 3.27
C ASN A 68 7.06 8.50 2.24
N VAL A 69 6.55 9.20 1.23
CA VAL A 69 7.37 9.69 0.13
C VAL A 69 8.35 10.78 0.56
N ASP A 70 8.06 11.48 1.66
CA ASP A 70 9.01 12.47 2.18
C ASP A 70 10.34 11.83 2.54
N ASP A 71 10.31 10.57 2.95
CA ASP A 71 11.49 9.81 3.35
C ASP A 71 11.93 8.81 2.29
N ALA A 72 11.39 8.90 1.07
CA ALA A 72 11.64 7.91 0.02
C ALA A 72 11.79 8.57 -1.34
N GLN A 73 12.70 9.54 -1.44
CA GLN A 73 12.84 10.34 -2.66
C GLN A 73 13.39 9.53 -3.82
N VAL A 74 14.28 8.58 -3.55
CA VAL A 74 14.85 7.74 -4.62
C VAL A 74 13.74 6.87 -5.24
N ILE A 75 12.89 6.27 -4.41
CA ILE A 75 11.77 5.45 -4.89
C ILE A 75 10.78 6.34 -5.65
N SER A 76 10.50 7.53 -5.14
CA SER A 76 9.58 8.46 -5.79
C SER A 76 10.07 8.84 -7.19
N MET A 77 11.38 9.03 -7.33
CA MET A 77 11.97 9.33 -8.64
C MET A 77 11.94 8.11 -9.55
N ARG A 78 12.24 6.93 -9.02
CA ARG A 78 12.28 5.69 -9.80
C ARG A 78 10.94 5.40 -10.46
N PHE A 79 9.86 5.62 -9.74
CA PHE A 79 8.51 5.33 -10.24
C PHE A 79 7.76 6.57 -10.68
N ASN A 80 8.45 7.71 -10.76
CA ASN A 80 7.88 8.97 -11.24
C ASN A 80 6.63 9.37 -10.46
N ILE A 81 6.71 9.29 -9.13
CA ILE A 81 5.59 9.65 -8.26
C ILE A 81 5.59 11.17 -8.11
N THR A 82 4.70 11.84 -8.83
CA THR A 82 4.61 13.30 -8.83
C THR A 82 3.36 13.81 -8.11
N ALA A 83 2.44 12.93 -7.79
CA ALA A 83 1.21 13.28 -7.07
C ALA A 83 0.86 12.17 -6.11
N ILE A 84 0.33 12.52 -4.95
CA ILE A 84 -0.09 11.56 -3.92
C ILE A 84 -1.51 11.87 -3.47
N PRO A 85 -2.24 10.85 -2.98
CA PRO A 85 -1.77 9.47 -2.79
C PRO A 85 -1.56 8.76 -4.13
N ALA A 86 -0.62 7.83 -4.15
CA ALA A 86 -0.37 6.98 -5.31
C ALA A 86 -0.28 5.55 -4.83
N MET A 87 -1.05 4.67 -5.45
CA MET A 87 -1.07 3.26 -5.09
C MET A 87 -0.36 2.47 -6.17
N LEU A 88 0.81 1.93 -5.85
CA LEU A 88 1.60 1.14 -6.79
C LEU A 88 1.26 -0.33 -6.60
N MET A 89 1.05 -1.03 -7.70
CA MET A 89 0.70 -2.45 -7.69
C MET A 89 1.75 -3.25 -8.41
N PHE A 90 2.24 -4.31 -7.76
CA PHE A 90 3.30 -5.16 -8.29
C PHE A 90 2.85 -6.60 -8.34
N LYS A 91 3.29 -7.29 -9.39
CA LYS A 91 3.09 -8.74 -9.51
C LYS A 91 4.43 -9.35 -9.91
N ASP A 92 4.91 -10.29 -9.09
CA ASP A 92 6.18 -10.98 -9.31
C ASP A 92 7.33 -9.99 -9.55
N GLY A 93 7.36 -8.92 -8.75
CA GLY A 93 8.43 -7.93 -8.79
C GLY A 93 8.29 -6.84 -9.84
N VAL A 94 7.23 -6.90 -10.66
CA VAL A 94 7.04 -5.93 -11.75
C VAL A 94 5.82 -5.07 -11.45
N MET A 95 5.97 -3.75 -11.63
CA MET A 95 4.84 -2.85 -11.44
C MET A 95 3.84 -3.05 -12.57
N VAL A 96 2.60 -3.40 -12.21
CA VAL A 96 1.55 -3.68 -13.19
C VAL A 96 0.51 -2.58 -13.27
N ASN A 97 0.45 -1.68 -12.27
CA ASN A 97 -0.44 -0.54 -12.32
C ASN A 97 -0.06 0.48 -11.25
N ALA A 98 -0.55 1.71 -11.44
CA ALA A 98 -0.44 2.78 -10.45
C ALA A 98 -1.73 3.59 -10.49
N LEU A 99 -2.42 3.70 -9.35
CA LEU A 99 -3.60 4.54 -9.23
C LEU A 99 -3.23 5.80 -8.47
N VAL A 100 -3.57 6.96 -9.02
CA VAL A 100 -3.24 8.24 -8.39
C VAL A 100 -4.53 8.89 -7.89
N GLY A 101 -4.49 9.35 -6.65
CA GLY A 101 -5.61 10.04 -6.03
C GLY A 101 -6.45 9.16 -5.14
N LEU A 102 -7.31 9.81 -4.37
CA LEU A 102 -8.25 9.12 -3.48
C LEU A 102 -9.29 8.36 -4.29
N ARG A 103 -9.47 7.08 -3.98
CA ARG A 103 -10.40 6.20 -4.67
C ARG A 103 -11.24 5.44 -3.66
N PRO A 104 -12.50 5.13 -3.98
CA PRO A 104 -13.29 4.25 -3.11
C PRO A 104 -12.69 2.85 -3.07
N LYS A 105 -12.93 2.16 -1.96
CA LYS A 105 -12.41 0.81 -1.76
C LYS A 105 -12.78 -0.13 -2.91
N ASP A 106 -14.03 -0.07 -3.37
CA ASP A 106 -14.52 -0.97 -4.41
C ASP A 106 -13.75 -0.82 -5.71
N GLU A 107 -13.36 0.41 -6.04
CA GLU A 107 -12.57 0.64 -7.25
C GLU A 107 -11.19 0.02 -7.13
N ILE A 108 -10.54 0.23 -5.99
CA ILE A 108 -9.20 -0.32 -5.75
C ILE A 108 -9.25 -1.85 -5.80
N VAL A 109 -10.21 -2.45 -5.10
CA VAL A 109 -10.38 -3.90 -5.05
C VAL A 109 -10.66 -4.45 -6.46
N GLY A 110 -11.51 -3.75 -7.24
CA GLY A 110 -11.80 -4.16 -8.61
C GLY A 110 -10.57 -4.20 -9.49
N VAL A 111 -9.73 -3.17 -9.39
CA VAL A 111 -8.47 -3.12 -10.16
C VAL A 111 -7.56 -4.26 -9.75
N MET A 112 -7.43 -4.52 -8.44
CA MET A 112 -6.59 -5.61 -7.96
C MET A 112 -7.07 -6.96 -8.45
N LYS A 113 -8.38 -7.18 -8.51
CA LYS A 113 -8.94 -8.41 -9.05
C LYS A 113 -8.66 -8.55 -10.54
N ASP A 114 -8.83 -7.46 -11.28
CA ASP A 114 -8.59 -7.47 -12.73
C ASP A 114 -7.13 -7.79 -13.05
N LEU A 115 -6.21 -7.36 -12.19
CA LEU A 115 -4.78 -7.60 -12.37
C LEU A 115 -4.33 -8.95 -11.82
N GLY A 116 -5.22 -9.69 -11.16
CA GLY A 116 -4.86 -10.97 -10.58
C GLY A 116 -4.06 -10.89 -9.29
N LEU A 117 -4.08 -9.74 -8.61
CA LEU A 117 -3.42 -9.60 -7.31
C LEU A 117 -4.22 -10.27 -6.21
N ILE A 118 -5.52 -10.32 -6.37
CA ILE A 118 -6.45 -11.03 -5.48
C ILE A 118 -7.48 -11.77 -6.32
N GLY A 119 -8.07 -12.78 -5.73
CA GLY A 119 -9.05 -13.62 -6.40
C GLY A 119 -10.48 -13.19 -6.22
#